data_22700e8470b96b61044e0e3dec44568b
#
_entry.id   22700e8470b96b61044e0e3dec44568b
#
_cell.length_a   1.000
_cell.length_b   1.000
_cell.length_c   1.000
_cell.angle_alpha   90.00
_cell.angle_beta   90.00
_cell.angle_gamma   90.00
#
_symmetry.space_group_name_H-M   'P 1'
#
loop_
_entity.id
_entity.type
_entity.pdbx_description
1 polymer ?
#
loop_
_entity_poly.entity_id
_entity_poly.type
_entity_poly.pdbx_seq_one_letter_code
_entity_poly.pdbx_strand_id
1 'polypeptide(L)'
;MSSMESKMQESTFWWRGGVIYQIYPRSFMDSKGDGIGDLPGITEKLEYVASLNVDGIWLSPFFTSPMLDFGYDISDYRDVDPMFGTLEDFKTLLERAHELGLKVMIDQVISHTSDQHPWFQESRQDRTNDKADWFVWADPKPDGTPPNNWLSIFGGSAWTFDSRRRQYYLHNFLESQPDVNFHNPQARKAQLDNMRFWLELGVDGFRLDTVNFYFHDLELRDNPPVPAGEAKTLGAPDANPYTWQRHVYDLSRPENLDFLKELRALMDEFPGTTTVGEIGDDNPLERMAEYTAGGDKLHMAYGFDLLNAPHSASYIREVIERFQRLAGDAWPCWALSNHDVVRSATRWGADEAPVAYPKVALAMVMSLRGSVCLYQGEELGLPEADVPFERIQDPYGKVLWPQFKGRDGCRTPMPWSDDVQGGFSPVEPWLPVEPRHLLLSVARQQDDASSVLNATRAILAFRRDHPALVDGDISLVEVGEELLGFIRETDGQQGRERLLCVFNLTGKSHETTLPVSSDENARLLDGPGFQSSLEASQLILPAYQAAFISLD
;
A
#
# COMPACT_ATOMS: atom_id res chain seq x y z
N MET A 1 32.98 15.79 1.66
CA MET A 1 32.53 14.41 1.43
C MET A 1 32.94 14.01 0.02
N SER A 2 33.47 12.82 -0.17
CA SER A 2 33.85 12.35 -1.51
C SER A 2 32.59 11.97 -2.30
N SER A 3 32.66 12.02 -3.64
CA SER A 3 31.54 11.62 -4.51
C SER A 3 31.07 10.17 -4.25
N MET A 4 31.90 9.37 -3.63
CA MET A 4 31.62 7.98 -3.26
C MET A 4 30.84 7.88 -1.94
N GLU A 5 31.11 8.76 -0.98
CA GLU A 5 30.33 8.87 0.28
C GLU A 5 28.94 9.44 0.01
N SER A 6 28.82 10.41 -0.92
CA SER A 6 27.53 10.95 -1.36
C SER A 6 26.66 9.88 -2.04
N LYS A 7 27.23 9.09 -2.97
CA LYS A 7 26.51 7.99 -3.62
C LYS A 7 26.16 6.85 -2.65
N MET A 8 27.00 6.53 -1.66
CA MET A 8 26.65 5.58 -0.61
C MET A 8 25.54 6.10 0.29
N GLN A 9 25.51 7.38 0.60
CA GLN A 9 24.47 8.00 1.42
C GLN A 9 23.13 8.07 0.66
N GLU A 10 23.14 8.39 -0.63
CA GLU A 10 21.95 8.33 -1.51
C GLU A 10 21.38 6.89 -1.61
N SER A 11 22.25 5.87 -1.70
CA SER A 11 21.80 4.48 -1.76
C SER A 11 21.20 3.95 -0.45
N THR A 12 21.52 4.57 0.69
CA THR A 12 21.07 4.11 2.01
C THR A 12 19.64 4.60 2.34
N PHE A 13 19.21 5.70 1.76
CA PHE A 13 17.90 6.32 2.02
C PHE A 13 17.01 6.42 0.77
N TRP A 14 17.18 5.50 -0.19
CA TRP A 14 16.41 5.49 -1.43
C TRP A 14 14.88 5.55 -1.22
N TRP A 15 14.42 4.97 -0.12
CA TRP A 15 13.00 4.92 0.26
C TRP A 15 12.43 6.28 0.67
N ARG A 16 13.28 7.21 1.17
CA ARG A 16 12.83 8.52 1.64
C ARG A 16 12.46 9.40 0.45
N GLY A 17 11.16 9.62 0.28
CA GLY A 17 10.59 10.25 -0.91
C GLY A 17 10.56 9.34 -2.14
N GLY A 18 10.93 8.08 -2.02
CA GLY A 18 10.88 7.11 -3.11
C GLY A 18 9.46 6.76 -3.54
N VAL A 19 9.31 6.35 -4.78
CA VAL A 19 8.07 5.83 -5.36
C VAL A 19 8.21 4.34 -5.62
N ILE A 20 7.31 3.56 -5.02
CA ILE A 20 7.33 2.09 -5.05
C ILE A 20 6.14 1.62 -5.88
N TYR A 21 6.41 0.89 -6.97
CA TYR A 21 5.38 0.34 -7.83
C TYR A 21 4.91 -1.02 -7.29
N GLN A 22 3.67 -1.11 -6.87
CA GLN A 22 3.08 -2.36 -6.37
C GLN A 22 2.66 -3.26 -7.52
N ILE A 23 3.19 -4.47 -7.55
CA ILE A 23 2.85 -5.54 -8.48
C ILE A 23 2.04 -6.62 -7.74
N TYR A 24 0.87 -6.96 -8.28
CA TYR A 24 0.08 -8.11 -7.87
C TYR A 24 0.42 -9.28 -8.82
N PRO A 25 1.29 -10.23 -8.41
CA PRO A 25 1.92 -11.19 -9.31
C PRO A 25 0.94 -11.94 -10.18
N ARG A 26 -0.14 -12.44 -9.58
CA ARG A 26 -1.20 -13.23 -10.23
C ARG A 26 -1.84 -12.53 -11.43
N SER A 27 -1.83 -11.20 -11.47
CA SER A 27 -2.50 -10.38 -12.48
C SER A 27 -1.58 -9.49 -13.31
N PHE A 28 -0.26 -9.68 -13.23
CA PHE A 28 0.67 -8.79 -13.92
C PHE A 28 1.00 -9.27 -15.34
N MET A 29 1.56 -10.48 -15.48
CA MET A 29 1.86 -11.09 -16.78
C MET A 29 1.97 -12.62 -16.63
N ASP A 30 1.28 -13.35 -17.48
CA ASP A 30 1.32 -14.82 -17.55
C ASP A 30 2.32 -15.26 -18.60
N SER A 31 3.47 -15.77 -18.19
CA SER A 31 4.48 -16.31 -19.08
C SER A 31 4.28 -17.79 -19.44
N LYS A 32 3.56 -18.53 -18.58
CA LYS A 32 3.31 -19.99 -18.75
C LYS A 32 2.14 -20.29 -19.65
N GLY A 33 1.21 -19.34 -19.84
CA GLY A 33 -0.02 -19.51 -20.62
C GLY A 33 -1.07 -20.35 -19.91
N ASP A 34 -1.15 -20.25 -18.58
CA ASP A 34 -2.12 -20.98 -17.76
C ASP A 34 -3.24 -20.07 -17.18
N GLY A 35 -3.21 -18.78 -17.50
CA GLY A 35 -4.19 -17.78 -17.07
C GLY A 35 -3.82 -17.09 -15.76
N ILE A 36 -2.64 -17.36 -15.21
CA ILE A 36 -2.15 -16.83 -13.93
C ILE A 36 -0.80 -16.15 -14.17
N GLY A 37 -0.66 -14.92 -13.70
CA GLY A 37 0.62 -14.20 -13.76
C GLY A 37 1.68 -14.84 -12.86
N ASP A 38 2.95 -14.71 -13.23
CA ASP A 38 4.08 -15.37 -12.60
C ASP A 38 5.34 -14.50 -12.53
N LEU A 39 6.36 -14.95 -11.80
CA LEU A 39 7.63 -14.23 -11.63
C LEU A 39 8.41 -14.06 -12.94
N PRO A 40 8.52 -15.06 -13.83
CA PRO A 40 9.12 -14.84 -15.14
C PRO A 40 8.37 -13.79 -15.97
N GLY A 41 7.03 -13.78 -15.95
CA GLY A 41 6.23 -12.76 -16.62
C GLY A 41 6.47 -11.36 -16.07
N ILE A 42 6.63 -11.22 -14.74
CA ILE A 42 7.05 -9.95 -14.12
C ILE A 42 8.42 -9.53 -14.65
N THR A 43 9.37 -10.47 -14.69
CA THR A 43 10.75 -10.22 -15.16
C THR A 43 10.76 -9.67 -16.59
N GLU A 44 9.92 -10.21 -17.48
CA GLU A 44 9.75 -9.71 -18.86
C GLU A 44 9.25 -8.26 -18.93
N LYS A 45 8.51 -7.80 -17.93
CA LYS A 45 7.91 -6.46 -17.89
C LYS A 45 8.67 -5.44 -17.03
N LEU A 46 9.80 -5.81 -16.42
CA LEU A 46 10.56 -4.89 -15.56
C LEU A 46 11.07 -3.65 -16.30
N GLU A 47 11.40 -3.74 -17.60
CA GLU A 47 11.77 -2.56 -18.40
C GLU A 47 10.64 -1.54 -18.50
N TYR A 48 9.38 -2.00 -18.62
CA TYR A 48 8.23 -1.12 -18.56
C TYR A 48 8.15 -0.41 -17.21
N VAL A 49 8.28 -1.16 -16.10
CA VAL A 49 8.25 -0.59 -14.75
C VAL A 49 9.36 0.44 -14.55
N ALA A 50 10.59 0.13 -14.96
CA ALA A 50 11.71 1.07 -14.90
C ALA A 50 11.47 2.32 -15.75
N SER A 51 10.77 2.19 -16.90
CA SER A 51 10.42 3.33 -17.76
C SER A 51 9.42 4.31 -17.13
N LEU A 52 8.76 3.94 -16.04
CA LEU A 52 7.90 4.84 -15.27
C LEU A 52 8.69 5.84 -14.43
N ASN A 53 9.99 5.63 -14.21
CA ASN A 53 10.84 6.39 -13.29
C ASN A 53 10.52 6.16 -11.79
N VAL A 54 10.04 4.99 -11.43
CA VAL A 54 9.88 4.57 -10.03
C VAL A 54 11.22 4.12 -9.44
N ASP A 55 11.35 4.11 -8.10
CA ASP A 55 12.58 3.78 -7.40
C ASP A 55 12.67 2.30 -7.03
N GLY A 56 11.53 1.63 -6.93
CA GLY A 56 11.48 0.21 -6.62
C GLY A 56 10.12 -0.41 -6.91
N ILE A 57 10.06 -1.72 -6.71
CA ILE A 57 8.84 -2.51 -6.80
C ILE A 57 8.50 -3.13 -5.44
N TRP A 58 7.22 -3.33 -5.20
CA TRP A 58 6.70 -4.17 -4.13
C TRP A 58 5.91 -5.32 -4.75
N LEU A 59 6.34 -6.55 -4.49
CA LEU A 59 5.64 -7.77 -4.90
C LEU A 59 4.66 -8.19 -3.79
N SER A 60 3.36 -8.25 -4.09
CA SER A 60 2.37 -8.91 -3.22
C SER A 60 2.70 -10.40 -3.08
N PRO A 61 2.14 -11.13 -2.10
CA PRO A 61 2.64 -12.46 -1.71
C PRO A 61 2.75 -13.45 -2.86
N PHE A 62 3.88 -14.13 -2.90
CA PHE A 62 4.20 -15.20 -3.87
C PHE A 62 4.78 -16.45 -3.20
N PHE A 63 4.80 -16.50 -1.87
CA PHE A 63 5.28 -17.64 -1.09
C PHE A 63 4.34 -18.83 -1.22
N THR A 64 4.84 -20.02 -0.87
CA THR A 64 4.03 -21.24 -0.88
C THR A 64 2.79 -21.08 0.00
N SER A 65 1.63 -21.28 -0.59
CA SER A 65 0.33 -21.00 0.04
C SER A 65 -0.76 -21.92 -0.51
N PRO A 66 -1.75 -22.34 0.29
CA PRO A 66 -2.99 -22.95 -0.22
C PRO A 66 -3.86 -22.00 -1.05
N MET A 67 -3.54 -20.70 -1.08
CA MET A 67 -4.23 -19.68 -1.87
C MET A 67 -5.71 -19.44 -1.49
N LEU A 68 -6.08 -19.69 -0.25
CA LEU A 68 -7.43 -19.41 0.24
C LEU A 68 -7.68 -17.92 0.39
N ASP A 69 -6.60 -17.14 0.65
CA ASP A 69 -6.56 -15.68 0.60
C ASP A 69 -5.44 -15.18 -0.34
N PHE A 70 -5.31 -15.84 -1.49
CA PHE A 70 -4.45 -15.42 -2.62
C PHE A 70 -2.97 -15.18 -2.27
N GLY A 71 -2.43 -15.97 -1.32
CA GLY A 71 -1.04 -15.90 -0.90
C GLY A 71 -0.83 -15.25 0.46
N TYR A 72 -1.85 -14.61 1.04
CA TYR A 72 -1.78 -14.10 2.41
C TYR A 72 -1.93 -15.20 3.48
N ASP A 73 -2.25 -16.43 3.09
CA ASP A 73 -2.27 -17.65 3.92
C ASP A 73 -1.01 -18.49 3.66
N ILE A 74 0.14 -18.06 4.22
CA ILE A 74 1.46 -18.64 3.94
C ILE A 74 1.64 -19.98 4.65
N SER A 75 2.07 -21.02 3.91
CA SER A 75 2.41 -22.34 4.44
C SER A 75 3.91 -22.64 4.46
N ASP A 76 4.72 -21.92 3.67
CA ASP A 76 6.19 -21.90 3.74
C ASP A 76 6.72 -20.51 3.38
N TYR A 77 7.43 -19.89 4.33
CA TYR A 77 7.99 -18.53 4.19
C TYR A 77 9.27 -18.44 3.37
N ARG A 78 9.90 -19.58 3.05
CA ARG A 78 11.25 -19.60 2.44
C ARG A 78 11.27 -20.18 1.04
N ASP A 79 10.12 -20.44 0.46
CA ASP A 79 10.00 -20.93 -0.91
C ASP A 79 8.95 -20.16 -1.70
N VAL A 80 9.04 -20.22 -3.00
CA VAL A 80 8.10 -19.65 -3.97
C VAL A 80 7.01 -20.68 -4.26
N ASP A 81 5.76 -20.24 -4.30
CA ASP A 81 4.67 -21.10 -4.72
C ASP A 81 4.88 -21.53 -6.19
N PRO A 82 4.74 -22.84 -6.50
CA PRO A 82 4.90 -23.36 -7.87
C PRO A 82 4.00 -22.68 -8.91
N MET A 83 2.89 -22.08 -8.47
CA MET A 83 2.02 -21.27 -9.33
C MET A 83 2.77 -20.08 -9.92
N PHE A 84 3.62 -19.42 -9.12
CA PHE A 84 4.36 -18.23 -9.52
C PHE A 84 5.76 -18.53 -10.07
N GLY A 85 6.29 -19.71 -9.86
CA GLY A 85 7.63 -20.09 -10.32
C GLY A 85 8.45 -20.81 -9.28
N THR A 86 9.74 -20.52 -9.26
CA THR A 86 10.73 -21.13 -8.37
C THR A 86 11.54 -20.04 -7.66
N LEU A 87 12.28 -20.41 -6.63
CA LEU A 87 13.25 -19.51 -5.97
C LEU A 87 14.32 -18.99 -6.95
N GLU A 88 14.66 -19.77 -7.97
CA GLU A 88 15.62 -19.32 -9.02
C GLU A 88 14.98 -18.27 -9.94
N ASP A 89 13.69 -18.39 -10.27
CA ASP A 89 12.97 -17.35 -11.01
C ASP A 89 12.92 -16.06 -10.21
N PHE A 90 12.75 -16.15 -8.89
CA PHE A 90 12.79 -14.97 -8.02
C PHE A 90 14.20 -14.30 -8.03
N LYS A 91 15.27 -15.07 -7.94
CA LYS A 91 16.64 -14.52 -8.03
C LYS A 91 16.89 -13.84 -9.36
N THR A 92 16.43 -14.44 -10.47
CA THR A 92 16.51 -13.85 -11.81
C THR A 92 15.75 -12.51 -11.87
N LEU A 93 14.56 -12.44 -11.29
CA LEU A 93 13.79 -11.22 -11.17
C LEU A 93 14.56 -10.15 -10.37
N LEU A 94 15.10 -10.53 -9.21
CA LEU A 94 15.86 -9.64 -8.33
C LEU A 94 17.09 -9.05 -9.02
N GLU A 95 17.90 -9.91 -9.67
CA GLU A 95 19.06 -9.48 -10.44
C GLU A 95 18.66 -8.51 -11.57
N ARG A 96 17.60 -8.85 -12.32
CA ARG A 96 17.12 -8.00 -13.42
C ARG A 96 16.59 -6.65 -12.93
N ALA A 97 15.87 -6.64 -11.82
CA ALA A 97 15.40 -5.40 -11.20
C ALA A 97 16.58 -4.50 -10.80
N HIS A 98 17.58 -5.06 -10.14
CA HIS A 98 18.80 -4.33 -9.74
C HIS A 98 19.60 -3.81 -10.96
N GLU A 99 19.73 -4.58 -12.05
CA GLU A 99 20.34 -4.11 -13.30
C GLU A 99 19.63 -2.88 -13.88
N LEU A 100 18.31 -2.81 -13.72
CA LEU A 100 17.47 -1.69 -14.15
C LEU A 100 17.44 -0.52 -13.14
N GLY A 101 18.15 -0.65 -12.01
CA GLY A 101 18.20 0.35 -10.94
C GLY A 101 16.97 0.34 -10.03
N LEU A 102 16.11 -0.68 -10.11
CA LEU A 102 14.94 -0.84 -9.27
C LEU A 102 15.31 -1.58 -7.97
N LYS A 103 14.79 -1.10 -6.86
CA LYS A 103 14.80 -1.80 -5.57
C LYS A 103 13.65 -2.80 -5.50
N VAL A 104 13.84 -3.90 -4.76
CA VAL A 104 12.82 -4.96 -4.64
C VAL A 104 12.38 -5.11 -3.19
N MET A 105 11.12 -4.82 -2.95
CA MET A 105 10.44 -5.11 -1.69
C MET A 105 9.49 -6.28 -1.88
N ILE A 106 9.37 -7.13 -0.87
CA ILE A 106 8.44 -8.24 -0.85
C ILE A 106 7.46 -8.13 0.32
N ASP A 107 6.29 -8.69 0.15
CA ASP A 107 5.27 -8.73 1.21
C ASP A 107 5.65 -9.73 2.30
N GLN A 108 5.54 -9.32 3.57
CA GLN A 108 5.76 -10.20 4.73
C GLN A 108 4.51 -10.25 5.59
N VAL A 109 3.85 -11.39 5.54
CA VAL A 109 2.64 -11.68 6.30
C VAL A 109 3.04 -12.49 7.52
N ILE A 110 3.46 -11.82 8.60
CA ILE A 110 3.98 -12.49 9.79
C ILE A 110 2.99 -12.56 10.95
N SER A 111 1.87 -11.82 10.89
CA SER A 111 0.82 -11.80 11.92
C SER A 111 0.11 -13.16 12.08
N HIS A 112 0.01 -13.90 11.00
CA HIS A 112 -0.67 -15.22 10.94
C HIS A 112 0.04 -16.13 9.93
N THR A 113 -0.32 -17.40 9.93
CA THR A 113 0.10 -18.37 8.91
C THR A 113 -1.13 -19.00 8.27
N SER A 114 -0.93 -19.80 7.22
CA SER A 114 -1.94 -20.78 6.85
C SER A 114 -2.16 -21.80 7.97
N ASP A 115 -3.36 -22.33 8.09
CA ASP A 115 -3.64 -23.49 8.94
C ASP A 115 -2.90 -24.76 8.47
N GLN A 116 -2.39 -24.76 7.24
CA GLN A 116 -1.55 -25.84 6.69
C GLN A 116 -0.06 -25.66 7.00
N HIS A 117 0.34 -24.52 7.60
CA HIS A 117 1.72 -24.31 8.00
C HIS A 117 2.16 -25.36 9.05
N PRO A 118 3.36 -25.96 8.93
CA PRO A 118 3.85 -26.99 9.87
C PRO A 118 3.80 -26.57 11.33
N TRP A 119 4.03 -25.27 11.62
CA TRP A 119 3.96 -24.75 13.01
C TRP A 119 2.55 -24.88 13.60
N PHE A 120 1.52 -24.53 12.82
CA PHE A 120 0.15 -24.65 13.29
C PHE A 120 -0.28 -26.11 13.38
N GLN A 121 0.10 -26.93 12.41
CA GLN A 121 -0.20 -28.35 12.43
C GLN A 121 0.41 -29.08 13.64
N GLU A 122 1.59 -28.65 14.11
CA GLU A 122 2.20 -29.13 15.34
C GLU A 122 1.48 -28.55 16.57
N SER A 123 1.28 -27.23 16.62
CA SER A 123 0.65 -26.52 17.74
C SER A 123 -0.72 -27.09 18.10
N ARG A 124 -1.54 -27.45 17.09
CA ARG A 124 -2.89 -27.94 17.29
C ARG A 124 -2.99 -29.40 17.79
N GLN A 125 -1.90 -30.16 17.81
CA GLN A 125 -1.93 -31.58 18.23
C GLN A 125 -2.31 -31.73 19.71
N ASP A 126 -1.70 -30.92 20.56
CA ASP A 126 -1.95 -30.94 22.01
C ASP A 126 -1.48 -29.62 22.67
N ARG A 127 -1.59 -29.54 23.98
CA ARG A 127 -1.22 -28.35 24.77
C ARG A 127 0.23 -28.34 25.28
N THR A 128 1.05 -29.33 24.91
CA THR A 128 2.36 -29.58 25.53
C THR A 128 3.51 -29.74 24.55
N ASN A 129 3.24 -29.77 23.23
CA ASN A 129 4.29 -29.85 22.23
C ASN A 129 5.11 -28.54 22.16
N ASP A 130 6.26 -28.57 21.51
CA ASP A 130 7.22 -27.45 21.45
C ASP A 130 6.62 -26.17 20.84
N LYS A 131 5.56 -26.28 20.02
CA LYS A 131 4.85 -25.15 19.41
C LYS A 131 3.47 -24.90 20.01
N ALA A 132 3.14 -25.55 21.13
CA ALA A 132 1.80 -25.45 21.73
C ALA A 132 1.38 -23.99 21.99
N ASP A 133 2.31 -23.07 22.20
CA ASP A 133 2.10 -21.66 22.52
C ASP A 133 2.55 -20.70 21.39
N TRP A 134 2.78 -21.23 20.20
CA TRP A 134 3.20 -20.40 19.06
C TRP A 134 2.04 -19.69 18.36
N PHE A 135 0.81 -20.11 18.63
CA PHE A 135 -0.43 -19.49 18.16
C PHE A 135 -1.27 -19.05 19.34
N VAL A 136 -2.22 -18.17 19.08
CA VAL A 136 -3.10 -17.63 20.12
C VAL A 136 -4.23 -18.61 20.40
N TRP A 137 -4.15 -19.31 21.53
CA TRP A 137 -5.15 -20.28 22.00
C TRP A 137 -5.82 -19.80 23.27
N ALA A 138 -7.11 -20.06 23.41
CA ALA A 138 -7.87 -19.77 24.61
C ALA A 138 -8.87 -20.89 24.94
N ASP A 139 -9.08 -21.13 26.23
CA ASP A 139 -10.13 -22.05 26.68
C ASP A 139 -11.53 -21.44 26.44
N PRO A 140 -12.54 -22.27 26.13
CA PRO A 140 -13.91 -21.79 26.05
C PRO A 140 -14.39 -21.26 27.41
N LYS A 141 -15.35 -20.33 27.39
CA LYS A 141 -16.10 -19.97 28.60
C LYS A 141 -16.87 -21.18 29.17
N PRO A 142 -17.35 -21.11 30.43
CA PRO A 142 -18.06 -22.26 31.03
C PRO A 142 -19.29 -22.73 30.27
N ASP A 143 -19.89 -21.88 29.47
CA ASP A 143 -21.04 -22.18 28.59
C ASP A 143 -20.63 -22.71 27.20
N GLY A 144 -19.32 -22.85 26.95
CA GLY A 144 -18.77 -23.33 25.68
C GLY A 144 -18.56 -22.24 24.61
N THR A 145 -18.92 -20.99 24.87
CA THR A 145 -18.73 -19.88 23.93
C THR A 145 -17.27 -19.41 23.83
N PRO A 146 -16.90 -18.63 22.76
CA PRO A 146 -15.57 -18.04 22.62
C PRO A 146 -15.13 -17.19 23.82
N PRO A 147 -13.82 -16.98 24.01
CA PRO A 147 -13.29 -16.28 25.19
C PRO A 147 -13.75 -14.82 25.28
N ASN A 148 -14.01 -14.16 24.14
CA ASN A 148 -14.47 -12.77 24.07
C ASN A 148 -15.27 -12.50 22.80
N ASN A 149 -15.60 -11.21 22.55
CA ASN A 149 -16.46 -10.76 21.47
C ASN A 149 -15.70 -10.32 20.20
N TRP A 150 -14.42 -10.60 20.06
CA TRP A 150 -13.65 -10.11 18.91
C TRP A 150 -14.19 -10.69 17.59
N LEU A 151 -14.18 -9.84 16.57
CA LEU A 151 -14.71 -10.16 15.24
C LEU A 151 -13.57 -10.24 14.22
N SER A 152 -13.74 -11.15 13.27
CA SER A 152 -12.86 -11.24 12.09
C SER A 152 -13.16 -10.13 11.09
N ILE A 153 -12.13 -9.60 10.43
CA ILE A 153 -12.28 -8.64 9.33
C ILE A 153 -13.12 -9.21 8.20
N PHE A 154 -13.01 -10.51 7.94
CA PHE A 154 -13.79 -11.17 6.88
C PHE A 154 -15.19 -11.61 7.32
N GLY A 155 -15.59 -11.24 8.52
CA GLY A 155 -16.92 -11.49 9.08
C GLY A 155 -16.96 -12.65 10.06
N GLY A 156 -17.90 -12.58 10.98
CA GLY A 156 -18.08 -13.59 12.03
C GLY A 156 -17.15 -13.41 13.23
N SER A 157 -17.08 -14.43 14.09
CA SER A 157 -16.18 -14.46 15.24
C SER A 157 -14.72 -14.54 14.81
N ALA A 158 -13.82 -13.90 15.53
CA ALA A 158 -12.37 -14.08 15.37
C ALA A 158 -11.85 -15.37 16.03
N TRP A 159 -12.72 -16.23 16.52
CA TRP A 159 -12.38 -17.45 17.25
C TRP A 159 -13.00 -18.68 16.64
N THR A 160 -12.17 -19.69 16.32
CA THR A 160 -12.62 -21.00 15.85
C THR A 160 -12.21 -22.11 16.81
N PHE A 161 -13.15 -23.01 17.14
CA PHE A 161 -12.92 -24.11 18.08
C PHE A 161 -12.21 -25.29 17.42
N ASP A 162 -11.06 -25.66 17.95
CA ASP A 162 -10.36 -26.89 17.56
C ASP A 162 -10.72 -28.03 18.52
N SER A 163 -11.35 -29.08 17.99
CA SER A 163 -11.84 -30.23 18.78
C SER A 163 -10.73 -31.15 19.29
N ARG A 164 -9.56 -31.17 18.66
CA ARG A 164 -8.40 -31.95 19.13
C ARG A 164 -7.84 -31.35 20.40
N ARG A 165 -7.58 -30.04 20.32
CA ARG A 165 -6.98 -29.27 21.41
C ARG A 165 -8.02 -28.88 22.46
N ARG A 166 -9.30 -28.84 22.11
CA ARG A 166 -10.43 -28.37 22.92
C ARG A 166 -10.22 -26.94 23.40
N GLN A 167 -9.74 -26.10 22.49
CA GLN A 167 -9.54 -24.67 22.69
C GLN A 167 -10.00 -23.93 21.44
N TYR A 168 -10.25 -22.63 21.59
CA TYR A 168 -10.39 -21.71 20.47
C TYR A 168 -9.01 -21.20 20.06
N TYR A 169 -8.77 -21.05 18.76
CA TYR A 169 -7.65 -20.26 18.24
C TYR A 169 -8.16 -18.97 17.63
N LEU A 170 -7.34 -17.90 17.74
CA LEU A 170 -7.61 -16.59 17.17
C LEU A 170 -7.28 -16.60 15.66
N HIS A 171 -8.11 -15.91 14.88
CA HIS A 171 -7.86 -15.55 13.48
C HIS A 171 -8.49 -14.19 13.18
N ASN A 172 -7.69 -13.18 12.93
CA ASN A 172 -8.21 -11.85 12.58
C ASN A 172 -8.81 -11.80 11.16
N PHE A 173 -8.47 -12.80 10.32
CA PHE A 173 -8.93 -12.95 8.93
C PHE A 173 -9.73 -14.26 8.77
N LEU A 174 -9.39 -15.09 7.77
CA LEU A 174 -10.07 -16.38 7.58
C LEU A 174 -9.79 -17.36 8.74
N GLU A 175 -10.70 -18.29 8.96
CA GLU A 175 -10.49 -19.43 9.88
C GLU A 175 -9.22 -20.24 9.53
N SER A 176 -8.82 -20.22 8.26
CA SER A 176 -7.59 -20.85 7.75
C SER A 176 -6.32 -20.02 7.98
N GLN A 177 -6.42 -18.86 8.65
CA GLN A 177 -5.31 -17.95 8.92
C GLN A 177 -5.12 -17.76 10.44
N PRO A 178 -4.68 -18.79 11.18
CA PRO A 178 -4.48 -18.70 12.63
C PRO A 178 -3.38 -17.69 12.98
N ASP A 179 -3.65 -16.84 13.97
CA ASP A 179 -2.74 -15.79 14.42
C ASP A 179 -1.56 -16.35 15.22
N VAL A 180 -0.37 -15.91 14.86
CA VAL A 180 0.87 -16.22 15.57
C VAL A 180 0.90 -15.47 16.90
N ASN A 181 1.29 -16.15 17.96
CA ASN A 181 1.41 -15.58 19.29
C ASN A 181 2.71 -14.78 19.46
N PHE A 182 2.66 -13.48 19.19
CA PHE A 182 3.83 -12.59 19.33
C PHE A 182 4.25 -12.34 20.79
N HIS A 183 3.46 -12.73 21.79
CA HIS A 183 3.91 -12.77 23.17
C HIS A 183 4.94 -13.90 23.39
N ASN A 184 4.98 -14.90 22.50
CA ASN A 184 5.99 -15.97 22.54
C ASN A 184 7.28 -15.51 21.81
N PRO A 185 8.43 -15.39 22.53
CA PRO A 185 9.67 -14.90 21.92
C PRO A 185 10.28 -15.86 20.89
N GLN A 186 9.98 -17.17 20.97
CA GLN A 186 10.47 -18.15 20.00
C GLN A 186 9.70 -18.01 18.66
N ALA A 187 8.39 -17.77 18.72
CA ALA A 187 7.58 -17.50 17.54
C ALA A 187 8.03 -16.20 16.84
N ARG A 188 8.24 -15.11 17.61
CA ARG A 188 8.80 -13.86 17.05
C ARG A 188 10.14 -14.08 16.36
N LYS A 189 11.07 -14.76 17.07
CA LYS A 189 12.38 -15.04 16.51
C LYS A 189 12.29 -15.84 15.21
N ALA A 190 11.42 -16.84 15.14
CA ALA A 190 11.25 -17.65 13.93
C ALA A 190 10.73 -16.80 12.74
N GLN A 191 9.86 -15.83 12.96
CA GLN A 191 9.43 -14.88 11.94
C GLN A 191 10.57 -13.95 11.51
N LEU A 192 11.36 -13.42 12.43
CA LEU A 192 12.54 -12.62 12.08
C LEU A 192 13.60 -13.45 11.32
N ASP A 193 13.76 -14.74 11.65
CA ASP A 193 14.66 -15.65 10.91
C ASP A 193 14.16 -15.90 9.46
N ASN A 194 12.85 -15.90 9.23
CA ASN A 194 12.28 -15.96 7.88
C ASN A 194 12.57 -14.68 7.09
N MET A 195 12.43 -13.52 7.72
CA MET A 195 12.78 -12.24 7.07
C MET A 195 14.28 -12.17 6.76
N ARG A 196 15.14 -12.60 7.66
CA ARG A 196 16.60 -12.67 7.47
C ARG A 196 16.97 -13.48 6.21
N PHE A 197 16.30 -14.61 5.97
CA PHE A 197 16.54 -15.43 4.78
C PHE A 197 16.41 -14.62 3.48
N TRP A 198 15.39 -13.78 3.36
CA TRP A 198 15.17 -12.94 2.18
C TRP A 198 16.14 -11.76 2.10
N LEU A 199 16.51 -11.18 3.24
CA LEU A 199 17.57 -10.13 3.28
C LEU A 199 18.92 -10.68 2.82
N GLU A 200 19.27 -11.89 3.23
CA GLU A 200 20.49 -12.59 2.79
C GLU A 200 20.49 -12.93 1.30
N LEU A 201 19.29 -13.10 0.70
CA LEU A 201 19.14 -13.24 -0.76
C LEU A 201 19.29 -11.91 -1.51
N GLY A 202 19.26 -10.77 -0.82
CA GLY A 202 19.46 -9.45 -1.41
C GLY A 202 18.21 -8.63 -1.65
N VAL A 203 17.08 -8.98 -1.00
CA VAL A 203 15.85 -8.16 -1.03
C VAL A 203 16.11 -6.81 -0.37
N ASP A 204 15.64 -5.72 -0.97
CA ASP A 204 15.88 -4.35 -0.50
C ASP A 204 14.88 -3.88 0.57
N GLY A 205 13.88 -4.68 0.90
CA GLY A 205 12.94 -4.31 1.96
C GLY A 205 11.68 -5.15 2.00
N PHE A 206 10.83 -4.79 2.96
CA PHE A 206 9.57 -5.47 3.22
C PHE A 206 8.39 -4.51 3.26
N ARG A 207 7.29 -4.91 2.66
CA ARG A 207 5.97 -4.43 3.06
C ARG A 207 5.46 -5.39 4.15
N LEU A 208 5.12 -4.83 5.30
CA LEU A 208 4.61 -5.59 6.44
C LEU A 208 3.09 -5.55 6.44
N ASP A 209 2.50 -6.69 6.18
CA ASP A 209 1.07 -6.88 6.22
C ASP A 209 0.54 -6.67 7.64
N THR A 210 -0.55 -5.89 7.73
CA THR A 210 -1.27 -5.69 9.00
C THR A 210 -0.37 -5.53 10.22
N VAL A 211 0.59 -4.63 10.12
CA VAL A 211 1.70 -4.50 11.09
C VAL A 211 1.27 -4.19 12.53
N ASN A 212 0.06 -3.72 12.71
CA ASN A 212 -0.52 -3.40 14.01
C ASN A 212 -1.35 -4.54 14.62
N PHE A 213 -1.40 -5.73 13.97
CA PHE A 213 -2.14 -6.91 14.44
C PHE A 213 -1.28 -7.95 15.16
N TYR A 214 0.01 -7.70 15.36
CA TYR A 214 0.93 -8.72 15.91
C TYR A 214 0.66 -9.07 17.37
N PHE A 215 0.16 -8.15 18.17
CA PHE A 215 -0.12 -8.35 19.58
C PHE A 215 -1.60 -8.15 19.91
N HIS A 216 -2.07 -8.99 20.82
CA HIS A 216 -3.41 -8.92 21.40
C HIS A 216 -3.34 -8.70 22.92
N ASP A 217 -4.46 -8.35 23.53
CA ASP A 217 -4.59 -8.22 24.98
C ASP A 217 -4.55 -9.59 25.66
N LEU A 218 -3.58 -9.80 26.56
CA LEU A 218 -3.42 -11.08 27.29
C LEU A 218 -4.59 -11.39 28.21
N GLU A 219 -5.35 -10.39 28.66
CA GLU A 219 -6.53 -10.60 29.49
C GLU A 219 -7.76 -10.97 28.66
N LEU A 220 -7.66 -10.91 27.32
CA LEU A 220 -8.73 -11.24 26.36
C LEU A 220 -10.04 -10.48 26.65
N ARG A 221 -9.93 -9.17 26.99
CA ARG A 221 -11.07 -8.31 27.30
C ARG A 221 -11.93 -8.09 26.05
N ASP A 222 -13.24 -7.95 26.26
CA ASP A 222 -14.18 -7.63 25.19
C ASP A 222 -13.91 -6.24 24.60
N ASN A 223 -13.93 -6.13 23.27
CA ASN A 223 -13.91 -4.83 22.59
C ASN A 223 -15.22 -4.06 22.84
N PRO A 224 -15.16 -2.76 23.15
CA PRO A 224 -16.36 -1.95 23.32
C PRO A 224 -17.02 -1.64 21.96
N PRO A 225 -18.34 -1.38 21.93
CA PRO A 225 -19.02 -0.96 20.71
C PRO A 225 -18.57 0.45 20.31
N VAL A 226 -18.64 0.76 19.00
CA VAL A 226 -18.49 2.14 18.50
C VAL A 226 -19.67 2.97 19.02
N PRO A 227 -19.41 4.12 19.68
CA PRO A 227 -20.48 5.00 20.12
C PRO A 227 -21.31 5.55 18.95
N ALA A 228 -22.60 5.76 19.18
CA ALA A 228 -23.48 6.28 18.14
C ALA A 228 -23.02 7.66 17.65
N GLY A 229 -22.84 7.79 16.33
CA GLY A 229 -22.41 9.04 15.68
C GLY A 229 -20.90 9.24 15.59
N GLU A 230 -20.09 8.32 16.10
CA GLU A 230 -18.64 8.33 15.90
C GLU A 230 -18.25 7.64 14.60
N ALA A 231 -17.07 8.03 14.07
CA ALA A 231 -16.49 7.42 12.89
C ALA A 231 -16.15 5.95 13.14
N LYS A 232 -16.32 5.13 12.10
CA LYS A 232 -15.96 3.72 12.09
C LYS A 232 -14.55 3.52 11.50
N THR A 233 -13.99 2.34 11.69
CA THR A 233 -12.71 1.94 11.11
C THR A 233 -12.71 2.06 9.58
N LEU A 234 -11.71 2.69 9.00
CA LEU A 234 -11.60 2.94 7.55
C LEU A 234 -11.24 1.70 6.72
N GLY A 235 -10.68 0.67 7.33
CA GLY A 235 -10.16 -0.53 6.63
C GLY A 235 -11.21 -1.57 6.25
N ALA A 236 -12.51 -1.37 6.56
CA ALA A 236 -13.56 -2.33 6.27
C ALA A 236 -14.87 -1.65 5.83
N PRO A 237 -15.70 -2.30 5.00
CA PRO A 237 -16.96 -1.72 4.55
C PRO A 237 -17.96 -1.57 5.71
N ASP A 238 -18.77 -0.52 5.68
CA ASP A 238 -19.76 -0.17 6.72
C ASP A 238 -20.77 -1.27 7.04
N ALA A 239 -21.06 -2.14 6.09
CA ALA A 239 -21.94 -3.29 6.26
C ALA A 239 -21.33 -4.41 7.12
N ASN A 240 -20.00 -4.39 7.33
CA ASN A 240 -19.30 -5.40 8.10
C ASN A 240 -19.45 -5.12 9.61
N PRO A 241 -19.97 -6.07 10.41
CA PRO A 241 -20.07 -5.91 11.87
C PRO A 241 -18.74 -5.61 12.57
N TYR A 242 -17.60 -5.97 11.97
CA TYR A 242 -16.26 -5.59 12.43
C TYR A 242 -16.19 -4.09 12.73
N THR A 243 -16.72 -3.24 11.86
CA THR A 243 -16.71 -1.78 12.02
C THR A 243 -17.61 -1.26 13.16
N TRP A 244 -18.34 -2.12 13.86
CA TRP A 244 -19.23 -1.73 14.97
C TRP A 244 -18.55 -1.83 16.33
N GLN A 245 -17.31 -2.33 16.36
CA GLN A 245 -16.47 -2.40 17.57
C GLN A 245 -15.30 -1.41 17.48
N ARG A 246 -14.89 -0.88 18.63
CA ARG A 246 -13.58 -0.23 18.81
C ARG A 246 -12.55 -1.31 19.06
N HIS A 247 -11.55 -1.39 18.18
CA HIS A 247 -10.52 -2.41 18.22
C HIS A 247 -9.39 -1.97 19.16
N VAL A 248 -9.62 -2.01 20.47
CA VAL A 248 -8.66 -1.54 21.50
C VAL A 248 -7.91 -2.67 22.19
N TYR A 249 -8.36 -3.93 22.01
CA TYR A 249 -7.77 -5.09 22.68
C TYR A 249 -7.22 -6.15 21.72
N ASP A 250 -7.64 -6.17 20.49
CA ASP A 250 -7.27 -7.15 19.47
C ASP A 250 -6.18 -6.68 18.52
N LEU A 251 -5.87 -5.36 18.47
CA LEU A 251 -4.81 -4.80 17.63
C LEU A 251 -4.17 -3.55 18.26
N SER A 252 -3.12 -3.02 17.62
CA SER A 252 -2.42 -1.78 17.99
C SER A 252 -1.95 -1.74 19.45
N ARG A 253 -1.57 -2.89 20.00
CA ARG A 253 -1.11 -3.00 21.39
C ARG A 253 0.24 -2.34 21.58
N PRO A 254 0.50 -1.73 22.76
CA PRO A 254 1.77 -1.05 23.04
C PRO A 254 3.01 -1.98 22.97
N GLU A 255 2.83 -3.27 23.22
CA GLU A 255 3.89 -4.28 23.13
C GLU A 255 4.46 -4.40 21.71
N ASN A 256 3.68 -4.01 20.70
CA ASN A 256 4.11 -4.01 19.31
C ASN A 256 5.31 -3.07 19.07
N LEU A 257 5.39 -1.96 19.79
CA LEU A 257 6.50 -1.01 19.65
C LEU A 257 7.86 -1.64 19.94
N ASP A 258 7.93 -2.53 20.93
CA ASP A 258 9.17 -3.23 21.26
C ASP A 258 9.55 -4.23 20.17
N PHE A 259 8.57 -4.96 19.62
CA PHE A 259 8.82 -5.85 18.49
C PHE A 259 9.28 -5.08 17.22
N LEU A 260 8.69 -3.92 16.94
CA LEU A 260 9.14 -3.09 15.82
C LEU A 260 10.59 -2.63 15.95
N LYS A 261 11.08 -2.46 17.18
CA LYS A 261 12.51 -2.21 17.45
C LYS A 261 13.37 -3.47 17.25
N GLU A 262 12.88 -4.65 17.64
CA GLU A 262 13.56 -5.92 17.33
C GLU A 262 13.69 -6.12 15.81
N LEU A 263 12.61 -5.85 15.06
CA LEU A 263 12.57 -5.90 13.62
C LEU A 263 13.52 -4.86 12.98
N ARG A 264 13.51 -3.62 13.49
CA ARG A 264 14.43 -2.58 13.02
C ARG A 264 15.88 -2.96 13.25
N ALA A 265 16.22 -3.55 14.37
CA ALA A 265 17.56 -4.04 14.65
C ALA A 265 18.02 -5.11 13.63
N LEU A 266 17.11 -5.98 13.17
CA LEU A 266 17.39 -6.90 12.08
C LEU A 266 17.65 -6.15 10.76
N MET A 267 16.81 -5.16 10.41
CA MET A 267 16.99 -4.39 9.17
C MET A 267 18.32 -3.61 9.16
N ASP A 268 18.73 -3.07 10.29
CA ASP A 268 19.97 -2.31 10.42
C ASP A 268 21.25 -3.17 10.22
N GLU A 269 21.14 -4.51 10.29
CA GLU A 269 22.22 -5.42 9.89
C GLU A 269 22.44 -5.45 8.37
N PHE A 270 21.44 -4.98 7.57
CA PHE A 270 21.45 -4.97 6.10
C PHE A 270 21.29 -3.53 5.58
N PRO A 271 22.39 -2.75 5.48
CA PRO A 271 22.33 -1.34 5.09
C PRO A 271 21.65 -1.12 3.74
N GLY A 272 20.78 -0.10 3.65
CA GLY A 272 20.05 0.24 2.43
C GLY A 272 18.70 -0.49 2.29
N THR A 273 18.35 -1.36 3.23
CA THR A 273 17.03 -1.99 3.25
C THR A 273 15.99 -1.11 3.96
N THR A 274 14.71 -1.35 3.69
CA THR A 274 13.61 -0.54 4.23
C THR A 274 12.39 -1.37 4.61
N THR A 275 11.50 -0.76 5.38
CA THR A 275 10.18 -1.31 5.73
C THR A 275 9.08 -0.31 5.45
N VAL A 276 7.96 -0.78 4.91
CA VAL A 276 6.69 -0.06 4.89
C VAL A 276 5.61 -0.89 5.59
N GLY A 277 4.99 -0.33 6.62
CA GLY A 277 3.92 -1.01 7.37
C GLY A 277 2.54 -0.62 6.85
N GLU A 278 1.65 -1.59 6.70
CA GLU A 278 0.22 -1.35 6.51
C GLU A 278 -0.48 -1.25 7.85
N ILE A 279 -1.27 -0.20 8.04
CA ILE A 279 -1.94 0.08 9.32
C ILE A 279 -3.46 0.20 9.11
N GLY A 280 -4.20 -0.79 9.59
CA GLY A 280 -5.65 -0.75 9.76
C GLY A 280 -6.00 -0.43 11.22
N ASP A 281 -6.41 0.80 11.51
CA ASP A 281 -6.65 1.29 12.87
C ASP A 281 -7.83 2.28 12.88
N ASP A 282 -8.44 2.51 14.03
CA ASP A 282 -9.43 3.58 14.21
C ASP A 282 -8.79 4.98 14.10
N ASN A 283 -7.47 5.08 14.34
CA ASN A 283 -6.67 6.30 14.26
C ASN A 283 -5.37 6.05 13.47
N PRO A 284 -5.45 5.79 12.15
CA PRO A 284 -4.29 5.31 11.40
C PRO A 284 -3.15 6.34 11.34
N LEU A 285 -3.43 7.64 11.26
CA LEU A 285 -2.39 8.68 11.22
C LEU A 285 -1.56 8.74 12.51
N GLU A 286 -2.20 8.56 13.69
CA GLU A 286 -1.50 8.46 14.97
C GLU A 286 -0.59 7.23 15.01
N ARG A 287 -1.10 6.07 14.54
CA ARG A 287 -0.29 4.84 14.49
C ARG A 287 0.85 4.97 13.51
N MET A 288 0.62 5.54 12.32
CA MET A 288 1.69 5.81 11.36
C MET A 288 2.80 6.66 11.98
N ALA A 289 2.45 7.75 12.66
CA ALA A 289 3.41 8.61 13.32
C ALA A 289 4.16 7.85 14.45
N GLU A 290 3.45 7.13 15.31
CA GLU A 290 4.04 6.37 16.41
C GLU A 290 5.01 5.28 15.92
N TYR A 291 4.66 4.57 14.84
CA TYR A 291 5.43 3.43 14.34
C TYR A 291 6.66 3.85 13.51
N THR A 292 6.68 5.08 13.00
CA THR A 292 7.77 5.57 12.14
C THR A 292 8.62 6.67 12.75
N ALA A 293 8.19 7.30 13.86
CA ALA A 293 8.99 8.32 14.56
C ALA A 293 10.15 7.72 15.36
N GLY A 294 11.19 8.51 15.60
CA GLY A 294 12.32 8.18 16.46
C GLY A 294 13.42 7.37 15.78
N GLY A 295 13.24 6.96 14.52
CA GLY A 295 14.27 6.28 13.73
C GLY A 295 14.67 4.87 14.21
N ASP A 296 13.91 4.26 15.14
CA ASP A 296 14.20 2.99 15.78
C ASP A 296 13.14 1.90 15.55
N LYS A 297 12.16 2.18 14.67
CA LYS A 297 11.05 1.29 14.32
C LYS A 297 10.93 1.18 12.79
N LEU A 298 9.72 1.25 12.24
CA LEU A 298 9.54 1.24 10.77
C LEU A 298 10.18 2.45 10.12
N HIS A 299 10.61 2.28 8.86
CA HIS A 299 11.07 3.40 8.04
C HIS A 299 9.91 4.27 7.57
N MET A 300 8.81 3.64 7.15
CA MET A 300 7.59 4.30 6.69
C MET A 300 6.36 3.41 6.92
N ALA A 301 5.18 4.01 6.86
CA ALA A 301 3.91 3.30 6.98
C ALA A 301 2.83 4.00 6.16
N TYR A 302 1.79 3.26 5.77
CA TYR A 302 0.57 3.80 5.19
C TYR A 302 -0.67 3.34 5.95
N GLY A 303 -1.68 4.18 5.96
CA GLY A 303 -3.01 3.90 6.47
C GLY A 303 -4.06 4.05 5.38
N PHE A 304 -5.32 3.90 5.75
CA PHE A 304 -6.44 3.91 4.82
C PHE A 304 -7.04 5.31 4.58
N ASP A 305 -6.43 6.37 5.10
CA ASP A 305 -6.97 7.74 4.98
C ASP A 305 -7.15 8.17 3.51
N LEU A 306 -6.17 7.96 2.64
CA LEU A 306 -6.30 8.27 1.21
C LEU A 306 -6.81 7.07 0.37
N LEU A 307 -6.77 5.86 0.90
CA LEU A 307 -7.25 4.66 0.23
C LEU A 307 -8.78 4.52 0.26
N ASN A 308 -9.46 5.09 1.25
CA ASN A 308 -10.92 4.99 1.41
C ASN A 308 -11.64 6.34 1.49
N ALA A 309 -10.94 7.42 1.32
CA ALA A 309 -11.41 8.77 1.59
C ALA A 309 -12.21 9.43 0.46
N PRO A 310 -12.98 10.48 0.76
CA PRO A 310 -13.48 11.42 -0.23
C PRO A 310 -12.33 12.17 -0.92
N HIS A 311 -12.52 12.53 -2.18
CA HIS A 311 -11.52 13.26 -2.98
C HIS A 311 -11.57 14.79 -2.84
N SER A 312 -12.13 15.32 -1.76
CA SER A 312 -12.22 16.78 -1.57
C SER A 312 -10.89 17.38 -1.14
N ALA A 313 -10.59 18.57 -1.66
CA ALA A 313 -9.41 19.35 -1.23
C ALA A 313 -9.41 19.60 0.29
N SER A 314 -10.57 19.84 0.89
CA SER A 314 -10.73 20.04 2.33
C SER A 314 -10.35 18.80 3.14
N TYR A 315 -10.79 17.61 2.72
CA TYR A 315 -10.43 16.37 3.40
C TYR A 315 -8.93 16.05 3.31
N ILE A 316 -8.35 16.18 2.10
CA ILE A 316 -6.91 15.95 1.91
C ILE A 316 -6.08 16.94 2.73
N ARG A 317 -6.51 18.21 2.81
CA ARG A 317 -5.89 19.23 3.67
C ARG A 317 -5.94 18.80 5.14
N GLU A 318 -7.09 18.31 5.62
CA GLU A 318 -7.25 17.80 7.00
C GLU A 318 -6.29 16.64 7.30
N VAL A 319 -6.17 15.67 6.39
CA VAL A 319 -5.23 14.54 6.52
C VAL A 319 -3.78 15.04 6.63
N ILE A 320 -3.37 15.96 5.77
CA ILE A 320 -2.02 16.54 5.80
C ILE A 320 -1.79 17.27 7.12
N GLU A 321 -2.70 18.16 7.53
CA GLU A 321 -2.59 18.92 8.79
C GLU A 321 -2.52 18.00 10.01
N ARG A 322 -3.40 17.01 10.06
CA ARG A 322 -3.43 16.06 11.17
C ARG A 322 -2.13 15.28 11.26
N PHE A 323 -1.64 14.75 10.14
CA PHE A 323 -0.36 14.06 10.13
C PHE A 323 0.80 14.96 10.51
N GLN A 324 0.88 16.20 9.98
CA GLN A 324 1.95 17.14 10.33
C GLN A 324 2.01 17.47 11.83
N ARG A 325 0.84 17.59 12.50
CA ARG A 325 0.81 17.82 13.96
C ARG A 325 1.35 16.65 14.76
N LEU A 326 1.29 15.43 14.23
CA LEU A 326 1.68 14.19 14.89
C LEU A 326 3.10 13.74 14.53
N ALA A 327 3.54 14.09 13.31
CA ALA A 327 4.64 13.39 12.66
C ALA A 327 6.00 13.58 13.32
N GLY A 328 6.35 14.82 13.81
CA GLY A 328 7.74 15.06 14.19
C GLY A 328 8.69 14.67 13.05
N ASP A 329 9.53 13.65 13.26
CA ASP A 329 10.44 13.06 12.26
C ASP A 329 9.83 11.87 11.50
N ALA A 330 8.60 11.45 11.81
CA ALA A 330 7.90 10.35 11.16
C ALA A 330 7.77 10.55 9.64
N TRP A 331 7.81 9.42 8.91
CA TRP A 331 7.76 9.45 7.44
C TRP A 331 6.58 8.64 6.90
N PRO A 332 5.60 9.28 6.25
CA PRO A 332 4.45 8.57 5.67
C PRO A 332 4.82 7.94 4.33
N CYS A 333 4.07 6.91 3.96
CA CYS A 333 3.98 6.40 2.60
C CYS A 333 2.54 6.54 2.14
N TRP A 334 2.27 7.31 1.10
CA TRP A 334 0.92 7.55 0.62
C TRP A 334 0.54 6.56 -0.47
N ALA A 335 -0.73 6.18 -0.53
CA ALA A 335 -1.29 5.37 -1.61
C ALA A 335 -2.72 5.82 -1.91
N LEU A 336 -3.09 5.88 -3.19
CA LEU A 336 -4.46 6.13 -3.62
C LEU A 336 -5.19 4.85 -3.96
N SER A 337 -4.48 3.80 -4.34
CA SER A 337 -5.00 2.47 -4.65
C SER A 337 -4.04 1.40 -4.16
N ASN A 338 -4.56 0.21 -3.92
CA ASN A 338 -3.84 -1.03 -3.73
C ASN A 338 -4.72 -2.22 -4.16
N HIS A 339 -4.32 -3.43 -3.86
CA HIS A 339 -5.05 -4.66 -4.20
C HIS A 339 -6.23 -4.98 -3.27
N ASP A 340 -6.54 -4.12 -2.29
CA ASP A 340 -7.59 -4.34 -1.28
C ASP A 340 -8.73 -3.32 -1.33
N VAL A 341 -8.56 -2.24 -2.09
CA VAL A 341 -9.56 -1.17 -2.20
C VAL A 341 -9.99 -0.92 -3.63
N VAL A 342 -11.21 -0.42 -3.79
CA VAL A 342 -11.74 0.04 -5.09
C VAL A 342 -10.76 1.05 -5.69
N ARG A 343 -10.42 0.89 -6.97
CA ARG A 343 -9.47 1.76 -7.67
C ARG A 343 -9.85 3.23 -7.55
N SER A 344 -8.87 4.08 -7.32
CA SER A 344 -9.06 5.53 -7.10
C SER A 344 -9.83 6.21 -8.23
N ALA A 345 -9.59 5.82 -9.47
CA ALA A 345 -10.31 6.34 -10.62
C ALA A 345 -11.83 6.18 -10.50
N THR A 346 -12.33 5.02 -10.05
CA THR A 346 -13.76 4.80 -9.80
C THR A 346 -14.22 5.43 -8.49
N ARG A 347 -13.49 5.20 -7.41
CA ARG A 347 -13.86 5.70 -6.07
C ARG A 347 -13.98 7.22 -6.04
N TRP A 348 -13.17 7.91 -6.80
CA TRP A 348 -13.14 9.37 -6.86
C TRP A 348 -13.87 9.97 -8.07
N GLY A 349 -14.66 9.15 -8.80
CA GLY A 349 -15.58 9.64 -9.82
C GLY A 349 -14.92 10.12 -11.11
N ALA A 350 -13.82 9.50 -11.54
CA ALA A 350 -13.16 9.83 -12.79
C ALA A 350 -13.99 9.51 -14.05
N ASP A 351 -15.15 8.90 -13.92
CA ASP A 351 -16.04 8.59 -15.07
C ASP A 351 -16.39 9.84 -15.90
N GLU A 352 -16.47 11.03 -15.25
CA GLU A 352 -16.72 12.31 -15.93
C GLU A 352 -15.47 12.87 -16.63
N ALA A 353 -14.26 12.46 -16.19
CA ALA A 353 -12.98 12.95 -16.72
C ALA A 353 -11.90 11.84 -16.68
N PRO A 354 -12.07 10.74 -17.42
CA PRO A 354 -11.27 9.52 -17.25
C PRO A 354 -9.78 9.67 -17.57
N VAL A 355 -9.39 10.75 -18.22
CA VAL A 355 -7.98 11.08 -18.50
C VAL A 355 -7.46 12.21 -17.62
N ALA A 356 -8.24 13.30 -17.45
CA ALA A 356 -7.78 14.48 -16.73
C ALA A 356 -7.70 14.23 -15.22
N TYR A 357 -8.70 13.54 -14.66
CA TYR A 357 -8.77 13.31 -13.22
C TYR A 357 -7.64 12.41 -12.70
N PRO A 358 -7.34 11.21 -13.28
CA PRO A 358 -6.21 10.41 -12.82
C PRO A 358 -4.88 11.16 -12.84
N LYS A 359 -4.65 12.01 -13.85
CA LYS A 359 -3.42 12.82 -13.94
C LYS A 359 -3.26 13.76 -12.75
N VAL A 360 -4.30 14.54 -12.43
CA VAL A 360 -4.23 15.50 -11.33
C VAL A 360 -4.15 14.81 -9.98
N ALA A 361 -4.83 13.67 -9.80
CA ALA A 361 -4.78 12.87 -8.59
C ALA A 361 -3.36 12.29 -8.36
N LEU A 362 -2.74 11.73 -9.40
CA LEU A 362 -1.36 11.26 -9.36
C LEU A 362 -0.37 12.40 -9.08
N ALA A 363 -0.52 13.54 -9.76
CA ALA A 363 0.34 14.70 -9.51
C ALA A 363 0.21 15.19 -8.07
N MET A 364 -0.98 15.18 -7.51
CA MET A 364 -1.24 15.57 -6.12
C MET A 364 -0.50 14.64 -5.15
N VAL A 365 -0.73 13.31 -5.23
CA VAL A 365 -0.11 12.38 -4.29
C VAL A 365 1.42 12.35 -4.43
N MET A 366 1.94 12.42 -5.67
CA MET A 366 3.39 12.52 -5.94
C MET A 366 4.01 13.82 -5.45
N SER A 367 3.22 14.81 -5.08
CA SER A 367 3.72 16.10 -4.56
C SER A 367 3.63 16.21 -3.04
N LEU A 368 2.98 15.27 -2.35
CA LEU A 368 2.93 15.25 -0.89
C LEU A 368 4.30 14.94 -0.27
N ARG A 369 4.51 15.41 0.98
CA ARG A 369 5.67 14.97 1.78
C ARG A 369 5.51 13.51 2.15
N GLY A 370 6.47 12.68 1.77
CA GLY A 370 6.45 11.24 2.02
C GLY A 370 6.87 10.43 0.80
N SER A 371 6.91 9.13 0.99
CA SER A 371 7.05 8.15 -0.09
C SER A 371 5.68 7.82 -0.67
N VAL A 372 5.63 7.14 -1.80
CA VAL A 372 4.37 6.80 -2.47
C VAL A 372 4.38 5.35 -2.93
N CYS A 373 3.30 4.61 -2.66
CA CYS A 373 3.00 3.36 -3.34
C CYS A 373 2.06 3.64 -4.52
N LEU A 374 2.48 3.26 -5.71
CA LEU A 374 1.72 3.33 -6.96
C LEU A 374 1.29 1.93 -7.36
N TYR A 375 0.00 1.66 -7.38
CA TYR A 375 -0.53 0.34 -7.70
C TYR A 375 -0.60 0.09 -9.22
N GLN A 376 -0.26 -1.13 -9.68
CA GLN A 376 -0.36 -1.51 -11.09
C GLN A 376 -1.69 -1.13 -11.73
N GLY A 377 -1.62 -0.47 -12.88
CA GLY A 377 -2.77 0.04 -13.63
C GLY A 377 -3.26 1.43 -13.19
N GLU A 378 -2.77 1.96 -12.09
CA GLU A 378 -3.05 3.33 -11.66
C GLU A 378 -2.40 4.35 -12.61
N GLU A 379 -1.20 4.04 -13.09
CA GLU A 379 -0.48 4.79 -14.12
C GLU A 379 -1.20 4.83 -15.48
N LEU A 380 -2.17 3.93 -15.68
CA LEU A 380 -3.03 3.90 -16.86
C LEU A 380 -4.39 4.58 -16.65
N GLY A 381 -4.71 4.94 -15.39
CA GLY A 381 -6.02 5.44 -15.00
C GLY A 381 -7.12 4.38 -15.03
N LEU A 382 -6.80 3.11 -14.77
CA LEU A 382 -7.76 2.02 -14.82
C LEU A 382 -8.90 2.22 -13.80
N PRO A 383 -10.17 2.16 -14.23
CA PRO A 383 -11.31 2.11 -13.31
C PRO A 383 -11.43 0.72 -12.65
N GLU A 384 -12.29 0.63 -11.64
CA GLU A 384 -12.69 -0.65 -11.05
C GLU A 384 -13.40 -1.52 -12.07
N ALA A 385 -13.07 -2.81 -12.10
CA ALA A 385 -13.80 -3.77 -12.92
C ALA A 385 -15.07 -4.23 -12.22
N ASP A 386 -16.13 -4.48 -12.99
CA ASP A 386 -17.37 -5.06 -12.47
C ASP A 386 -17.36 -6.59 -12.66
N VAL A 387 -16.81 -7.31 -11.69
CA VAL A 387 -16.73 -8.77 -11.72
C VAL A 387 -18.10 -9.35 -11.32
N PRO A 388 -18.76 -10.16 -12.19
CA PRO A 388 -20.04 -10.75 -11.84
C PRO A 388 -19.89 -11.80 -10.72
N PHE A 389 -20.94 -12.00 -9.91
CA PHE A 389 -20.90 -12.86 -8.73
C PHE A 389 -20.37 -14.27 -9.02
N GLU A 390 -20.75 -14.85 -10.17
CA GLU A 390 -20.35 -16.19 -10.59
C GLU A 390 -18.84 -16.31 -10.88
N ARG A 391 -18.16 -15.16 -11.07
CA ARG A 391 -16.73 -15.10 -11.35
C ARG A 391 -15.91 -14.57 -10.17
N ILE A 392 -16.58 -14.14 -9.08
CA ILE A 392 -15.89 -13.67 -7.88
C ILE A 392 -15.10 -14.83 -7.26
N GLN A 393 -13.83 -14.57 -7.02
CA GLN A 393 -12.91 -15.47 -6.32
C GLN A 393 -12.74 -15.06 -4.85
N ASP A 394 -12.74 -13.75 -4.55
CA ASP A 394 -12.50 -13.20 -3.22
C ASP A 394 -13.47 -13.75 -2.15
N PRO A 395 -12.96 -14.47 -1.11
CA PRO A 395 -13.78 -14.97 -0.03
C PRO A 395 -14.53 -13.86 0.72
N TYR A 396 -13.92 -12.70 0.88
CA TYR A 396 -14.52 -11.54 1.53
C TYR A 396 -15.73 -11.03 0.76
N GLY A 397 -15.60 -10.90 -0.57
CA GLY A 397 -16.70 -10.52 -1.45
C GLY A 397 -17.84 -11.54 -1.42
N LYS A 398 -17.54 -12.84 -1.41
CA LYS A 398 -18.56 -13.89 -1.33
C LYS A 398 -19.39 -13.81 -0.05
N VAL A 399 -18.76 -13.49 1.08
CA VAL A 399 -19.43 -13.42 2.39
C VAL A 399 -20.34 -12.20 2.49
N LEU A 400 -19.92 -11.05 1.96
CA LEU A 400 -20.63 -9.77 2.13
C LEU A 400 -21.46 -9.33 0.92
N TRP A 401 -21.57 -10.18 -0.13
CA TRP A 401 -22.39 -9.87 -1.30
C TRP A 401 -23.87 -9.64 -0.93
N PRO A 402 -24.56 -8.69 -1.56
CA PRO A 402 -24.12 -7.71 -2.58
C PRO A 402 -23.64 -6.36 -2.00
N GLN A 403 -23.61 -6.20 -0.67
CA GLN A 403 -23.26 -4.95 0.00
C GLN A 403 -21.79 -4.56 -0.20
N PHE A 404 -20.95 -5.58 -0.33
CA PHE A 404 -19.55 -5.43 -0.72
C PHE A 404 -19.20 -6.50 -1.75
N LYS A 405 -18.71 -6.08 -2.93
CA LYS A 405 -18.42 -7.00 -4.04
C LYS A 405 -17.07 -7.71 -3.92
N GLY A 406 -16.32 -7.42 -2.86
CA GLY A 406 -14.97 -7.94 -2.67
C GLY A 406 -13.90 -7.08 -3.35
N ARG A 407 -12.71 -7.65 -3.46
CA ARG A 407 -11.50 -7.01 -3.93
C ARG A 407 -11.12 -7.37 -5.38
N ASP A 408 -11.85 -8.30 -6.01
CA ASP A 408 -11.52 -8.80 -7.35
C ASP A 408 -11.53 -7.73 -8.43
N GLY A 409 -12.36 -6.70 -8.28
CA GLY A 409 -12.48 -5.61 -9.25
C GLY A 409 -11.17 -4.81 -9.44
N CYS A 410 -10.37 -4.64 -8.40
CA CYS A 410 -9.06 -4.01 -8.51
C CYS A 410 -7.93 -4.99 -8.86
N ARG A 411 -8.20 -6.32 -8.85
CA ARG A 411 -7.22 -7.39 -9.07
C ARG A 411 -7.24 -8.01 -10.46
N THR A 412 -8.06 -7.49 -11.37
CA THR A 412 -8.16 -7.97 -12.77
C THR A 412 -6.83 -7.82 -13.51
N PRO A 413 -6.59 -8.63 -14.57
CA PRO A 413 -5.34 -8.64 -15.31
C PRO A 413 -4.91 -7.28 -15.84
N MET A 414 -3.60 -7.04 -15.83
CA MET A 414 -2.97 -5.86 -16.41
C MET A 414 -3.17 -5.85 -17.94
N PRO A 415 -3.70 -4.76 -18.56
CA PRO A 415 -3.93 -4.68 -19.99
C PRO A 415 -2.66 -4.20 -20.71
N TRP A 416 -1.86 -5.12 -21.22
CA TRP A 416 -0.66 -4.79 -22.00
C TRP A 416 -0.99 -4.35 -23.43
N SER A 417 -2.03 -4.96 -24.02
CA SER A 417 -2.52 -4.62 -25.36
C SER A 417 -4.05 -4.56 -25.39
N ASP A 418 -4.61 -4.21 -26.52
CA ASP A 418 -6.06 -4.26 -26.78
C ASP A 418 -6.53 -5.59 -27.42
N ASP A 419 -5.64 -6.60 -27.45
CA ASP A 419 -5.96 -7.95 -27.88
C ASP A 419 -6.93 -8.66 -26.90
N VAL A 420 -7.41 -9.82 -27.33
CA VAL A 420 -8.14 -10.73 -26.47
C VAL A 420 -7.29 -11.05 -25.24
N GLN A 421 -7.87 -11.01 -24.03
CA GLN A 421 -7.20 -11.17 -22.74
C GLN A 421 -6.18 -10.06 -22.43
N GLY A 422 -6.22 -8.92 -23.11
CA GLY A 422 -5.39 -7.76 -22.81
C GLY A 422 -3.90 -7.96 -23.05
N GLY A 423 -3.48 -8.99 -23.79
CA GLY A 423 -2.07 -9.37 -23.90
C GLY A 423 -1.46 -9.90 -22.61
N PHE A 424 -2.27 -10.13 -21.58
CA PHE A 424 -1.85 -10.70 -20.30
C PHE A 424 -1.56 -12.20 -20.41
N SER A 425 -2.44 -12.95 -21.08
CA SER A 425 -2.37 -14.41 -21.22
C SER A 425 -2.89 -14.85 -22.58
N PRO A 426 -2.41 -15.97 -23.17
CA PRO A 426 -2.99 -16.56 -24.36
C PRO A 426 -4.30 -17.36 -24.09
N VAL A 427 -4.61 -17.61 -22.82
CA VAL A 427 -5.81 -18.32 -22.37
C VAL A 427 -6.68 -17.43 -21.48
N GLU A 428 -7.85 -17.91 -21.07
CA GLU A 428 -8.74 -17.19 -20.17
C GLU A 428 -8.07 -16.99 -18.80
N PRO A 429 -7.93 -15.72 -18.32
CA PRO A 429 -7.33 -15.42 -17.04
C PRO A 429 -8.18 -15.86 -15.84
N TRP A 430 -7.56 -15.98 -14.67
CA TRP A 430 -8.19 -16.32 -13.40
C TRP A 430 -9.34 -15.39 -12.99
N LEU A 431 -9.24 -14.10 -13.34
CA LEU A 431 -10.32 -13.12 -13.32
C LEU A 431 -10.58 -12.59 -14.73
N PRO A 432 -11.82 -12.18 -15.05
CA PRO A 432 -12.12 -11.66 -16.38
C PRO A 432 -11.39 -10.34 -16.66
N VAL A 433 -10.97 -10.14 -17.91
CA VAL A 433 -10.47 -8.84 -18.35
C VAL A 433 -11.65 -7.87 -18.50
N GLU A 434 -11.54 -6.72 -17.87
CA GLU A 434 -12.54 -5.64 -18.00
C GLU A 434 -12.44 -5.00 -19.40
N PRO A 435 -13.50 -4.97 -20.21
CA PRO A 435 -13.44 -4.42 -21.56
C PRO A 435 -12.99 -2.96 -21.63
N ARG A 436 -13.32 -2.14 -20.63
CA ARG A 436 -12.87 -0.75 -20.55
C ARG A 436 -11.35 -0.64 -20.38
N HIS A 437 -10.71 -1.61 -19.72
CA HIS A 437 -9.27 -1.66 -19.54
C HIS A 437 -8.52 -1.84 -20.88
N LEU A 438 -9.09 -2.57 -21.85
CA LEU A 438 -8.49 -2.75 -23.17
C LEU A 438 -8.32 -1.42 -23.92
N LEU A 439 -9.25 -0.47 -23.69
CA LEU A 439 -9.16 0.88 -24.26
C LEU A 439 -8.08 1.74 -23.59
N LEU A 440 -7.64 1.35 -22.40
CA LEU A 440 -6.63 2.02 -21.60
C LEU A 440 -5.32 1.22 -21.52
N SER A 441 -5.13 0.24 -22.40
CA SER A 441 -3.96 -0.63 -22.39
C SER A 441 -2.64 0.13 -22.60
N VAL A 442 -1.54 -0.48 -22.11
CA VAL A 442 -0.20 0.07 -22.28
C VAL A 442 0.10 0.38 -23.75
N ALA A 443 -0.20 -0.56 -24.67
CA ALA A 443 0.06 -0.38 -26.10
C ALA A 443 -0.68 0.83 -26.71
N ARG A 444 -1.89 1.14 -26.20
CA ARG A 444 -2.64 2.30 -26.67
C ARG A 444 -2.12 3.62 -26.12
N GLN A 445 -1.59 3.60 -24.90
CA GLN A 445 -1.19 4.82 -24.20
C GLN A 445 0.27 5.22 -24.42
N GLN A 446 1.16 4.26 -24.71
CA GLN A 446 2.60 4.54 -24.77
C GLN A 446 2.99 5.57 -25.84
N ASP A 447 2.29 5.62 -26.98
CA ASP A 447 2.57 6.53 -28.11
C ASP A 447 1.67 7.78 -28.10
N ASP A 448 0.72 7.87 -27.15
CA ASP A 448 -0.13 9.05 -26.97
C ASP A 448 0.45 9.97 -25.89
N ALA A 449 1.07 11.08 -26.31
CA ALA A 449 1.63 12.08 -25.40
C ALA A 449 0.62 12.67 -24.41
N SER A 450 -0.68 12.58 -24.71
CA SER A 450 -1.77 13.06 -23.86
C SER A 450 -2.31 12.01 -22.90
N SER A 451 -1.81 10.78 -22.92
CA SER A 451 -2.26 9.67 -22.09
C SER A 451 -1.97 9.86 -20.60
N VAL A 452 -2.65 9.07 -19.76
CA VAL A 452 -2.35 9.01 -18.32
C VAL A 452 -0.96 8.41 -18.09
N LEU A 453 -0.57 7.38 -18.85
CA LEU A 453 0.74 6.74 -18.76
C LEU A 453 1.88 7.74 -18.99
N ASN A 454 1.83 8.52 -20.06
CA ASN A 454 2.89 9.48 -20.37
C ASN A 454 2.87 10.68 -19.41
N ALA A 455 1.69 11.08 -18.91
CA ALA A 455 1.59 12.06 -17.84
C ALA A 455 2.23 11.52 -16.54
N THR A 456 2.00 10.25 -16.18
CA THR A 456 2.63 9.62 -15.01
C THR A 456 4.16 9.64 -15.12
N ARG A 457 4.70 9.24 -16.27
CA ARG A 457 6.16 9.32 -16.54
C ARG A 457 6.69 10.74 -16.37
N ALA A 458 5.97 11.72 -16.92
CA ALA A 458 6.35 13.13 -16.83
C ALA A 458 6.29 13.66 -15.38
N ILE A 459 5.25 13.28 -14.61
CA ILE A 459 5.11 13.64 -13.19
C ILE A 459 6.26 13.07 -12.36
N LEU A 460 6.61 11.80 -12.58
CA LEU A 460 7.69 11.15 -11.85
C LEU A 460 9.07 11.71 -12.22
N ALA A 461 9.30 12.03 -13.50
CA ALA A 461 10.50 12.73 -13.93
C ALA A 461 10.59 14.13 -13.28
N PHE A 462 9.50 14.89 -13.33
CA PHE A 462 9.42 16.21 -12.71
C PHE A 462 9.69 16.16 -11.19
N ARG A 463 9.10 15.18 -10.48
CA ARG A 463 9.38 14.97 -9.05
C ARG A 463 10.87 14.74 -8.79
N ARG A 464 11.51 13.89 -9.61
CA ARG A 464 12.95 13.56 -9.47
C ARG A 464 13.86 14.77 -9.72
N ASP A 465 13.45 15.65 -10.64
CA ASP A 465 14.20 16.89 -10.96
C ASP A 465 14.05 17.98 -9.91
N HIS A 466 13.07 17.84 -8.98
CA HIS A 466 12.78 18.81 -7.93
C HIS A 466 12.97 18.21 -6.52
N PRO A 467 14.15 18.38 -5.89
CA PRO A 467 14.42 17.82 -4.56
C PRO A 467 13.38 18.23 -3.49
N ALA A 468 12.81 19.44 -3.59
CA ALA A 468 11.73 19.85 -2.69
C ALA A 468 10.53 18.89 -2.71
N LEU A 469 10.21 18.28 -3.86
CA LEU A 469 9.12 17.28 -3.95
C LEU A 469 9.53 15.92 -3.38
N VAL A 470 10.82 15.59 -3.36
CA VAL A 470 11.31 14.28 -2.88
C VAL A 470 11.35 14.25 -1.35
N ASP A 471 12.21 15.07 -0.72
CA ASP A 471 12.48 15.03 0.71
C ASP A 471 12.18 16.34 1.47
N GLY A 472 11.71 17.37 0.75
CA GLY A 472 11.39 18.66 1.33
C GLY A 472 10.24 18.61 2.35
N ASP A 473 10.19 19.63 3.19
CA ASP A 473 9.06 19.85 4.09
C ASP A 473 7.82 20.32 3.31
N ILE A 474 6.66 20.25 3.96
CA ILE A 474 5.38 20.69 3.41
C ILE A 474 4.73 21.70 4.34
N SER A 475 4.18 22.78 3.77
CA SER A 475 3.39 23.78 4.49
C SER A 475 2.14 24.10 3.70
N LEU A 476 0.96 23.90 4.31
CA LEU A 476 -0.31 24.21 3.67
C LEU A 476 -0.48 25.71 3.49
N VAL A 477 -1.11 26.11 2.38
CA VAL A 477 -1.43 27.51 2.06
C VAL A 477 -2.88 27.64 1.60
N GLU A 478 -3.50 28.78 1.93
CA GLU A 478 -4.85 29.09 1.52
C GLU A 478 -4.88 29.59 0.06
N VAL A 479 -5.52 28.82 -0.80
CA VAL A 479 -5.68 29.13 -2.23
C VAL A 479 -7.15 29.08 -2.69
N GLY A 480 -8.06 28.94 -1.74
CA GLY A 480 -9.51 28.78 -1.95
C GLY A 480 -10.04 27.45 -1.40
N GLU A 481 -11.33 27.41 -1.11
CA GLU A 481 -11.97 26.29 -0.42
C GLU A 481 -11.94 24.99 -1.25
N GLU A 482 -12.18 25.08 -2.57
CA GLU A 482 -12.23 23.95 -3.51
C GLU A 482 -10.84 23.58 -4.09
N LEU A 483 -9.78 24.32 -3.76
CA LEU A 483 -8.41 24.08 -4.20
C LEU A 483 -7.55 23.53 -3.06
N LEU A 484 -6.64 22.63 -3.39
CA LEU A 484 -5.59 22.19 -2.48
C LEU A 484 -4.29 22.92 -2.80
N GLY A 485 -3.72 23.65 -1.83
CA GLY A 485 -2.46 24.38 -1.98
C GLY A 485 -1.48 24.06 -0.87
N PHE A 486 -0.21 23.87 -1.22
CA PHE A 486 0.88 23.74 -0.26
C PHE A 486 2.22 24.12 -0.86
N ILE A 487 3.14 24.54 -0.03
CA ILE A 487 4.53 24.78 -0.39
C ILE A 487 5.36 23.55 0.00
N ARG A 488 6.19 23.09 -0.93
CA ARG A 488 7.27 22.15 -0.68
C ARG A 488 8.57 22.92 -0.65
N GLU A 489 9.41 22.65 0.36
CA GLU A 489 10.65 23.41 0.55
C GLU A 489 11.77 22.50 1.04
N THR A 490 12.98 22.68 0.47
CA THR A 490 14.20 22.02 0.94
C THR A 490 15.40 22.98 0.85
N ASP A 491 16.31 22.85 1.80
CA ASP A 491 17.63 23.49 1.79
C ASP A 491 18.70 22.44 1.42
N GLY A 492 18.64 21.94 0.18
CA GLY A 492 19.50 20.87 -0.31
C GLY A 492 20.91 21.33 -0.73
N GLN A 493 21.75 20.37 -1.18
CA GLN A 493 23.12 20.64 -1.66
C GLN A 493 23.16 21.57 -2.90
N GLN A 494 22.06 21.66 -3.64
CA GLN A 494 21.92 22.52 -4.83
C GLN A 494 21.39 23.92 -4.49
N GLY A 495 21.14 24.23 -3.22
CA GLY A 495 20.57 25.47 -2.72
C GLY A 495 19.14 25.25 -2.20
N ARG A 496 18.52 26.38 -1.82
CA ARG A 496 17.11 26.39 -1.38
C ARG A 496 16.20 26.27 -2.58
N GLU A 497 15.25 25.32 -2.52
CA GLU A 497 14.17 25.20 -3.49
C GLU A 497 12.83 25.32 -2.77
N ARG A 498 11.94 26.17 -3.31
CA ARG A 498 10.57 26.35 -2.81
C ARG A 498 9.59 26.25 -3.97
N LEU A 499 8.65 25.33 -3.87
CA LEU A 499 7.61 25.09 -4.88
C LEU A 499 6.22 25.22 -4.25
N LEU A 500 5.43 26.16 -4.74
CA LEU A 500 4.00 26.20 -4.46
C LEU A 500 3.30 25.25 -5.45
N CYS A 501 2.63 24.24 -4.89
CA CYS A 501 1.85 23.25 -5.62
C CYS A 501 0.36 23.53 -5.39
N VAL A 502 -0.41 23.70 -6.46
CA VAL A 502 -1.85 23.97 -6.38
C VAL A 502 -2.60 22.97 -7.26
N PHE A 503 -3.64 22.37 -6.72
CA PHE A 503 -4.42 21.32 -7.38
C PHE A 503 -5.90 21.68 -7.40
N ASN A 504 -6.50 21.63 -8.60
CA ASN A 504 -7.93 21.67 -8.81
C ASN A 504 -8.46 20.25 -9.08
N LEU A 505 -9.06 19.63 -8.07
CA LEU A 505 -9.65 18.30 -8.15
C LEU A 505 -11.11 18.32 -8.60
N THR A 506 -11.62 19.48 -9.04
CA THR A 506 -13.03 19.67 -9.40
C THR A 506 -13.22 19.79 -10.93
N GLY A 507 -14.44 19.53 -11.40
CA GLY A 507 -14.85 19.71 -12.79
C GLY A 507 -15.12 21.16 -13.22
N LYS A 508 -14.69 22.15 -12.42
CA LYS A 508 -14.88 23.59 -12.70
C LYS A 508 -13.53 24.28 -12.82
N SER A 509 -13.49 25.38 -13.55
CA SER A 509 -12.32 26.29 -13.55
C SER A 509 -12.36 27.16 -12.31
N HIS A 510 -11.20 27.38 -11.70
CA HIS A 510 -11.02 28.26 -10.54
C HIS A 510 -9.98 29.34 -10.85
N GLU A 511 -10.21 30.51 -10.27
CA GLU A 511 -9.25 31.62 -10.27
C GLU A 511 -8.94 31.96 -8.82
N THR A 512 -7.65 32.11 -8.51
CA THR A 512 -7.19 32.45 -7.16
C THR A 512 -6.01 33.39 -7.19
N THR A 513 -5.89 34.22 -6.15
CA THR A 513 -4.70 35.06 -5.94
C THR A 513 -3.70 34.27 -5.10
N LEU A 514 -2.47 34.16 -5.60
CA LEU A 514 -1.43 33.43 -4.88
C LEU A 514 -1.10 34.12 -3.56
N PRO A 515 -0.94 33.35 -2.46
CA PRO A 515 -0.54 33.89 -1.16
C PRO A 515 0.98 34.07 -1.08
N VAL A 516 1.54 34.84 -2.02
CA VAL A 516 2.97 35.12 -2.12
C VAL A 516 3.24 36.56 -1.70
N SER A 517 4.39 36.83 -1.04
CA SER A 517 4.79 38.17 -0.67
C SER A 517 5.18 39.00 -1.90
N SER A 518 5.10 40.32 -1.80
CA SER A 518 5.48 41.24 -2.88
C SER A 518 6.94 41.12 -3.32
N ASP A 519 7.78 40.53 -2.48
CA ASP A 519 9.22 40.39 -2.68
C ASP A 519 9.59 39.00 -3.25
N GLU A 520 8.62 38.06 -3.36
CA GLU A 520 8.82 36.76 -3.96
C GLU A 520 8.55 36.79 -5.46
N ASN A 521 9.48 36.25 -6.25
CA ASN A 521 9.31 36.09 -7.70
C ASN A 521 8.63 34.75 -8.00
N ALA A 522 7.30 34.78 -8.14
CA ALA A 522 6.52 33.60 -8.46
C ALA A 522 6.55 33.29 -9.97
N ARG A 523 7.07 32.13 -10.35
CA ARG A 523 7.17 31.71 -11.74
C ARG A 523 6.50 30.35 -11.95
N LEU A 524 5.48 30.30 -12.81
CA LEU A 524 4.87 29.04 -13.23
C LEU A 524 5.92 28.19 -13.97
N LEU A 525 6.10 26.95 -13.54
CA LEU A 525 6.99 26.00 -14.19
C LEU A 525 6.28 25.30 -15.33
N ASP A 526 7.01 25.04 -16.42
CA ASP A 526 6.61 24.06 -17.44
C ASP A 526 6.60 22.67 -16.78
N GLY A 527 5.49 22.35 -16.16
CA GLY A 527 5.31 21.15 -15.40
C GLY A 527 4.92 19.95 -16.25
N PRO A 528 4.45 18.88 -15.64
CA PRO A 528 4.16 17.61 -16.31
C PRO A 528 2.88 17.64 -17.18
N GLY A 529 2.74 18.67 -18.04
CA GLY A 529 1.69 18.75 -19.04
C GLY A 529 0.35 19.35 -18.57
N PHE A 530 0.33 20.04 -17.43
CA PHE A 530 -0.86 20.75 -16.96
C PHE A 530 -1.04 22.13 -17.65
N GLN A 531 -2.31 22.50 -17.89
CA GLN A 531 -2.68 23.74 -18.55
C GLN A 531 -3.22 24.75 -17.53
N SER A 532 -2.35 25.34 -16.76
CA SER A 532 -2.67 26.46 -15.88
C SER A 532 -1.99 27.74 -16.40
N SER A 533 -2.46 28.91 -15.99
CA SER A 533 -1.84 30.18 -16.33
C SER A 533 -1.68 31.07 -15.12
N LEU A 534 -0.58 31.81 -15.09
CA LEU A 534 -0.24 32.75 -14.01
C LEU A 534 0.03 34.11 -14.64
N GLU A 535 -0.77 35.13 -14.26
CA GLU A 535 -0.59 36.52 -14.64
C GLU A 535 -0.40 37.36 -13.35
N ALA A 536 0.79 37.90 -13.14
CA ALA A 536 1.19 38.48 -11.88
C ALA A 536 0.98 37.51 -10.70
N SER A 537 0.00 37.76 -9.84
CA SER A 537 -0.38 36.84 -8.74
C SER A 537 -1.70 36.12 -8.98
N GLN A 538 -2.34 36.30 -10.14
CA GLN A 538 -3.60 35.62 -10.45
C GLN A 538 -3.33 34.28 -11.15
N LEU A 539 -3.71 33.20 -10.49
CA LEU A 539 -3.60 31.83 -11.01
C LEU A 539 -4.96 31.35 -11.50
N ILE A 540 -5.00 30.89 -12.76
CA ILE A 540 -6.17 30.26 -13.35
C ILE A 540 -5.89 28.76 -13.49
N LEU A 541 -6.72 27.92 -12.85
CA LEU A 541 -6.69 26.46 -12.95
C LEU A 541 -7.98 25.96 -13.62
N PRO A 542 -7.93 25.51 -14.86
CA PRO A 542 -9.04 24.78 -15.46
C PRO A 542 -9.43 23.54 -14.65
N ALA A 543 -10.54 22.90 -15.01
CA ALA A 543 -11.00 21.65 -14.36
C ALA A 543 -9.91 20.56 -14.39
N TYR A 544 -9.68 19.91 -13.28
CA TYR A 544 -8.73 18.78 -13.15
C TYR A 544 -7.29 19.13 -13.59
N GLN A 545 -6.80 20.28 -13.15
CA GLN A 545 -5.46 20.75 -13.45
C GLN A 545 -4.63 21.01 -12.19
N ALA A 546 -3.33 21.05 -12.38
CA ALA A 546 -2.36 21.43 -11.34
C ALA A 546 -1.49 22.60 -11.82
N ALA A 547 -0.91 23.31 -10.86
CA ALA A 547 0.12 24.31 -11.10
C ALA A 547 1.29 24.07 -10.15
N PHE A 548 2.50 24.16 -10.69
CA PHE A 548 3.76 24.12 -9.95
C PHE A 548 4.47 25.46 -10.15
N ILE A 549 4.71 26.18 -9.06
CA ILE A 549 5.18 27.54 -9.10
C ILE A 549 6.45 27.66 -8.26
N SER A 550 7.56 28.00 -8.90
CA SER A 550 8.81 28.32 -8.19
C SER A 550 8.64 29.64 -7.46
N LEU A 551 9.09 29.69 -6.21
CA LEU A 551 9.11 30.86 -5.32
C LEU A 551 10.57 31.20 -5.03
N ASP A 552 11.18 32.11 -5.85
CA ASP A 552 12.57 32.54 -5.74
C ASP A 552 12.73 33.84 -4.92
#